data_b3fa100b6cbc9f9275ed0da059f1cccf
#
_entry.id   b3fa100b6cbc9f9275ed0da059f1cccf
#
_cell.length_a   1.000
_cell.length_b   1.000
_cell.length_c   1.000
_cell.angle_alpha   90.00
_cell.angle_beta   90.00
_cell.angle_gamma   90.00
#
_symmetry.space_group_name_H-M   'P 1'
#
loop_
_entity.id
_entity.type
_entity.pdbx_description
1 polymer ?
#
loop_
_entity_poly.entity_id
_entity_poly.type
_entity_poly.pdbx_seq_one_letter_code
_entity_poly.pdbx_strand_id
1 'polypeptide(L)'
;MLFSNLDIFIVIFYCIGIIFLAQYVSRSQSGHEKTAEDYFLAGRSLPWWAIGASLIAANISAEQIIGMSGQGFVVGMAIATYELTAAIALIVMAKYFLPLFLEKQIYTMPQFLEQRFDIRVSLVLSFFWLAVYVFINLTSVLWLGSLAISSLTGLDLFAGLLLLALLSLAYSLWGGLKAVAMTDIIQVVLLIFGGLSVSYIALNQISGGAGIFNGLNQVYQLLPEKFDMILSTDNPAYKDLPGVWVLIGGLWIAHFAYWGFNQYITQRALGAKSLPEAQK
;
A
#
# COMPACT_ATOMS: atom_id res chain seq x y z
N MET A 1 -9.52 -24.40 14.75
CA MET A 1 -9.26 -22.96 14.85
C MET A 1 -7.81 -22.77 15.27
N LEU A 2 -7.03 -22.06 14.49
CA LEU A 2 -5.62 -21.74 14.81
C LEU A 2 -5.52 -20.59 15.80
N PHE A 3 -6.57 -19.77 15.95
CA PHE A 3 -6.62 -18.64 16.86
C PHE A 3 -7.10 -19.05 18.24
N SER A 4 -6.38 -18.58 19.27
CA SER A 4 -6.82 -18.63 20.65
C SER A 4 -7.90 -17.58 20.93
N ASN A 5 -8.62 -17.70 22.04
CA ASN A 5 -9.59 -16.68 22.46
C ASN A 5 -8.92 -15.30 22.65
N LEU A 6 -7.64 -15.28 23.04
CA LEU A 6 -6.87 -14.05 23.18
C LEU A 6 -6.63 -13.38 21.82
N ASP A 7 -6.28 -14.16 20.79
CA ASP A 7 -6.05 -13.62 19.43
C ASP A 7 -7.33 -13.01 18.88
N ILE A 8 -8.46 -13.69 19.04
CA ILE A 8 -9.78 -13.19 18.62
C ILE A 8 -10.10 -11.87 19.35
N PHE A 9 -9.86 -11.83 20.67
CA PHE A 9 -10.08 -10.61 21.46
C PHE A 9 -9.21 -9.45 20.96
N ILE A 10 -7.93 -9.68 20.69
CA ILE A 10 -7.00 -8.66 20.18
C ILE A 10 -7.48 -8.13 18.83
N VAL A 11 -7.89 -9.00 17.90
CA VAL A 11 -8.39 -8.61 16.57
C VAL A 11 -9.66 -7.77 16.70
N ILE A 12 -10.63 -8.21 17.49
CA ILE A 12 -11.90 -7.47 17.70
C ILE A 12 -11.62 -6.11 18.34
N PHE A 13 -10.77 -6.07 19.37
CA PHE A 13 -10.39 -4.83 20.05
C PHE A 13 -9.71 -3.85 19.09
N TYR A 14 -8.82 -4.35 18.23
CA TYR A 14 -8.17 -3.56 17.18
C TYR A 14 -9.20 -3.00 16.17
N CYS A 15 -10.09 -3.83 15.65
CA CYS A 15 -11.12 -3.39 14.70
C CYS A 15 -12.04 -2.31 15.28
N ILE A 16 -12.48 -2.49 16.53
CA ILE A 16 -13.31 -1.49 17.23
C ILE A 16 -12.50 -0.21 17.45
N GLY A 17 -11.23 -0.32 17.86
CA GLY A 17 -10.35 0.80 18.08
C GLY A 17 -10.12 1.65 16.84
N ILE A 18 -9.91 1.02 15.67
CA ILE A 18 -9.74 1.70 14.38
C ILE A 18 -11.04 2.42 13.97
N ILE A 19 -12.19 1.77 14.09
CA ILE A 19 -13.47 2.41 13.77
C ILE A 19 -13.72 3.61 14.70
N PHE A 20 -13.47 3.45 15.98
CA PHE A 20 -13.62 4.54 16.97
C PHE A 20 -12.68 5.70 16.66
N LEU A 21 -11.41 5.43 16.37
CA LEU A 21 -10.42 6.44 15.99
C LEU A 21 -10.85 7.18 14.72
N ALA A 22 -11.26 6.45 13.69
CA ALA A 22 -11.74 7.03 12.44
C ALA A 22 -12.92 7.98 12.68
N GLN A 23 -13.89 7.57 13.48
CA GLN A 23 -15.04 8.41 13.83
C GLN A 23 -14.65 9.62 14.69
N TYR A 24 -13.74 9.43 15.65
CA TYR A 24 -13.25 10.53 16.50
C TYR A 24 -12.54 11.61 15.69
N VAL A 25 -11.61 11.21 14.82
CA VAL A 25 -10.83 12.13 13.98
C VAL A 25 -11.69 12.82 12.90
N SER A 26 -12.74 12.13 12.44
CA SER A 26 -13.64 12.64 11.41
C SER A 26 -14.72 13.58 11.95
N ARG A 27 -14.83 13.77 13.27
CA ARG A 27 -15.77 14.73 13.84
C ARG A 27 -15.46 16.14 13.35
N SER A 28 -16.45 16.76 12.72
CA SER A 28 -16.40 18.16 12.31
C SER A 28 -16.45 19.05 13.57
N GLN A 29 -15.79 20.19 13.52
CA GLN A 29 -16.01 21.23 14.54
C GLN A 29 -17.46 21.68 14.47
N SER A 30 -18.04 21.99 15.63
CA SER A 30 -19.44 22.39 15.72
C SER A 30 -19.71 23.60 14.81
N GLY A 31 -20.64 23.44 13.85
CA GLY A 31 -21.02 24.48 12.90
C GLY A 31 -20.27 24.48 11.54
N HIS A 32 -19.32 23.58 11.32
CA HIS A 32 -18.65 23.45 10.03
C HIS A 32 -19.25 22.29 9.22
N GLU A 33 -19.84 22.57 8.07
CA GLU A 33 -20.25 21.57 7.10
C GLU A 33 -19.02 21.08 6.31
N LYS A 34 -18.83 19.76 6.26
CA LYS A 34 -17.70 19.16 5.52
C LYS A 34 -17.81 19.49 4.03
N THR A 35 -16.79 20.13 3.51
CA THR A 35 -16.63 20.36 2.09
C THR A 35 -16.04 19.13 1.37
N ALA A 36 -16.09 19.12 0.04
CA ALA A 36 -15.40 18.12 -0.75
C ALA A 36 -13.89 18.10 -0.47
N GLU A 37 -13.28 19.27 -0.23
CA GLU A 37 -11.88 19.39 0.14
C GLU A 37 -11.56 18.74 1.49
N ASP A 38 -12.44 18.93 2.49
CA ASP A 38 -12.28 18.27 3.79
C ASP A 38 -12.35 16.76 3.67
N TYR A 39 -13.25 16.26 2.83
CA TYR A 39 -13.46 14.84 2.67
C TYR A 39 -12.35 14.17 1.84
N PHE A 40 -12.04 14.73 0.66
CA PHE A 40 -11.12 14.10 -0.29
C PHE A 40 -9.66 14.48 -0.08
N LEU A 41 -9.36 15.66 0.48
CA LEU A 41 -8.00 16.17 0.68
C LEU A 41 -7.66 16.44 2.15
N ALA A 42 -8.47 15.96 3.10
CA ALA A 42 -8.27 16.19 4.53
C ALA A 42 -8.16 17.69 4.90
N GLY A 43 -8.84 18.57 4.15
CA GLY A 43 -8.74 20.03 4.31
C GLY A 43 -7.30 20.53 4.10
N ARG A 44 -6.48 19.85 3.32
CA ARG A 44 -5.04 20.13 3.11
C ARG A 44 -4.29 20.38 4.43
N SER A 45 -4.48 19.50 5.39
CA SER A 45 -3.95 19.66 6.76
C SER A 45 -2.92 18.61 7.15
N LEU A 46 -2.60 17.66 6.26
CA LEU A 46 -1.72 16.53 6.58
C LEU A 46 -0.26 16.96 6.69
N PRO A 47 0.44 16.63 7.80
CA PRO A 47 1.88 16.80 7.92
C PRO A 47 2.62 15.67 7.20
N TRP A 48 3.91 15.87 6.88
CA TRP A 48 4.74 14.93 6.12
C TRP A 48 4.74 13.51 6.67
N TRP A 49 4.83 13.34 7.98
CA TRP A 49 4.86 12.03 8.62
C TRP A 49 3.54 11.26 8.49
N ALA A 50 2.40 11.96 8.51
CA ALA A 50 1.09 11.35 8.27
C ALA A 50 0.92 10.96 6.80
N ILE A 51 1.43 11.78 5.87
CA ILE A 51 1.45 11.48 4.44
C ILE A 51 2.32 10.25 4.18
N GLY A 52 3.55 10.24 4.70
CA GLY A 52 4.47 9.12 4.55
C GLY A 52 3.90 7.81 5.11
N ALA A 53 3.37 7.83 6.33
CA ALA A 53 2.71 6.67 6.91
C ALA A 53 1.52 6.19 6.06
N SER A 54 0.68 7.12 5.61
CA SER A 54 -0.48 6.78 4.79
C SER A 54 -0.08 6.25 3.40
N LEU A 55 0.99 6.75 2.80
CA LEU A 55 1.54 6.20 1.55
C LEU A 55 2.04 4.77 1.74
N ILE A 56 2.77 4.50 2.82
CA ILE A 56 3.25 3.14 3.15
C ILE A 56 2.06 2.20 3.37
N ALA A 57 1.09 2.59 4.21
CA ALA A 57 -0.08 1.77 4.49
C ALA A 57 -0.94 1.50 3.25
N ALA A 58 -1.06 2.50 2.37
CA ALA A 58 -1.81 2.33 1.12
C ALA A 58 -1.11 1.43 0.10
N ASN A 59 0.23 1.42 0.11
CA ASN A 59 1.01 0.58 -0.79
C ASN A 59 1.10 -0.86 -0.29
N ILE A 60 1.25 -1.06 1.03
CA ILE A 60 1.36 -2.41 1.61
C ILE A 60 -0.04 -2.97 1.87
N SER A 61 -0.49 -3.84 1.00
CA SER A 61 -1.76 -4.57 1.08
C SER A 61 -1.53 -6.08 1.24
N ALA A 62 -2.60 -6.86 1.20
CA ALA A 62 -2.49 -8.32 1.12
C ALA A 62 -1.71 -8.80 -0.11
N GLU A 63 -1.66 -8.00 -1.18
CA GLU A 63 -0.86 -8.29 -2.37
C GLU A 63 0.63 -8.34 -2.06
N GLN A 64 1.16 -7.40 -1.27
CA GLN A 64 2.57 -7.40 -0.85
C GLN A 64 2.84 -8.50 0.17
N ILE A 65 1.97 -8.66 1.17
CA ILE A 65 2.22 -9.63 2.24
C ILE A 65 2.14 -11.08 1.72
N ILE A 66 1.16 -11.42 0.89
CA ILE A 66 0.96 -12.78 0.39
C ILE A 66 1.59 -12.95 -0.99
N GLY A 67 1.27 -12.05 -1.92
CA GLY A 67 1.72 -12.14 -3.31
C GLY A 67 3.24 -11.98 -3.43
N MET A 68 3.82 -10.90 -2.90
CA MET A 68 5.26 -10.69 -2.97
C MET A 68 6.06 -11.67 -2.11
N SER A 69 5.52 -12.12 -0.97
CA SER A 69 6.19 -13.18 -0.19
C SER A 69 6.25 -14.49 -0.99
N GLY A 70 5.17 -14.84 -1.70
CA GLY A 70 5.16 -15.97 -2.62
C GLY A 70 6.14 -15.80 -3.77
N GLN A 71 6.20 -14.62 -4.37
CA GLN A 71 7.21 -14.30 -5.40
C GLN A 71 8.63 -14.34 -4.84
N GLY A 72 8.87 -13.82 -3.63
CA GLY A 72 10.16 -13.92 -2.95
C GLY A 72 10.62 -15.38 -2.77
N PHE A 73 9.70 -16.29 -2.48
CA PHE A 73 9.99 -17.71 -2.43
C PHE A 73 10.41 -18.28 -3.81
N VAL A 74 9.70 -17.89 -4.88
CA VAL A 74 9.96 -18.39 -6.24
C VAL A 74 11.19 -17.75 -6.87
N VAL A 75 11.28 -16.40 -6.81
CA VAL A 75 12.27 -15.60 -7.55
C VAL A 75 13.44 -15.14 -6.66
N GLY A 76 13.24 -15.07 -5.36
CA GLY A 76 14.23 -14.54 -4.42
C GLY A 76 14.17 -13.02 -4.29
N MET A 77 15.31 -12.40 -3.94
CA MET A 77 15.43 -10.96 -3.68
C MET A 77 15.29 -10.08 -4.92
N ALA A 78 15.34 -10.65 -6.11
CA ALA A 78 15.15 -9.90 -7.34
C ALA A 78 13.80 -9.16 -7.39
N ILE A 79 12.75 -9.70 -6.73
CA ILE A 79 11.46 -9.01 -6.64
C ILE A 79 11.58 -7.67 -5.89
N ALA A 80 12.44 -7.57 -4.88
CA ALA A 80 12.66 -6.34 -4.12
C ALA A 80 13.26 -5.21 -4.96
N THR A 81 14.03 -5.53 -5.99
CA THR A 81 14.64 -4.52 -6.88
C THR A 81 13.57 -3.71 -7.60
N TYR A 82 12.45 -4.33 -7.95
CA TYR A 82 11.34 -3.65 -8.60
C TYR A 82 10.69 -2.62 -7.68
N GLU A 83 10.53 -2.94 -6.40
CA GLU A 83 10.01 -1.99 -5.41
C GLU A 83 11.03 -0.89 -5.06
N LEU A 84 12.30 -1.24 -4.92
CA LEU A 84 13.36 -0.26 -4.58
C LEU A 84 13.54 0.80 -5.67
N THR A 85 13.39 0.44 -6.94
CA THR A 85 13.47 1.41 -8.05
C THR A 85 12.32 2.41 -8.04
N ALA A 86 11.20 2.10 -7.43
CA ALA A 86 10.08 3.02 -7.23
C ALA A 86 10.47 4.28 -6.44
N ALA A 87 11.50 4.20 -5.57
CA ALA A 87 12.01 5.35 -4.83
C ALA A 87 12.47 6.48 -5.77
N ILE A 88 13.07 6.15 -6.91
CA ILE A 88 13.50 7.14 -7.92
C ILE A 88 12.26 7.83 -8.53
N ALA A 89 11.23 7.05 -8.87
CA ALA A 89 9.98 7.61 -9.39
C ALA A 89 9.31 8.56 -8.37
N LEU A 90 9.28 8.18 -7.09
CA LEU A 90 8.77 9.02 -6.01
C LEU A 90 9.55 10.35 -5.90
N ILE A 91 10.89 10.32 -5.98
CA ILE A 91 11.71 11.54 -5.95
C ILE A 91 11.37 12.44 -7.15
N VAL A 92 11.25 11.87 -8.36
CA VAL A 92 10.86 12.62 -9.56
C VAL A 92 9.46 13.23 -9.41
N MET A 93 8.51 12.45 -8.91
CA MET A 93 7.14 12.92 -8.66
C MET A 93 7.11 14.06 -7.63
N ALA A 94 7.80 13.91 -6.50
CA ALA A 94 7.88 14.92 -5.45
C ALA A 94 8.52 16.23 -5.94
N LYS A 95 9.55 16.13 -6.77
CA LYS A 95 10.31 17.29 -7.23
C LYS A 95 9.66 18.05 -8.37
N TYR A 96 9.06 17.35 -9.34
CA TYR A 96 8.62 17.96 -10.59
C TYR A 96 7.10 18.01 -10.74
N PHE A 97 6.37 16.96 -10.35
CA PHE A 97 4.93 16.88 -10.58
C PHE A 97 4.11 17.42 -9.41
N LEU A 98 4.51 17.14 -8.19
CA LEU A 98 3.78 17.58 -7.01
C LEU A 98 3.68 19.11 -6.87
N PRO A 99 4.74 19.91 -7.15
CA PRO A 99 4.61 21.37 -7.22
C PRO A 99 3.53 21.82 -8.20
N LEU A 100 3.51 21.23 -9.41
CA LEU A 100 2.53 21.54 -10.43
C LEU A 100 1.09 21.20 -9.98
N PHE A 101 0.90 20.03 -9.37
CA PHE A 101 -0.41 19.61 -8.89
C PHE A 101 -0.95 20.52 -7.77
N LEU A 102 -0.09 20.89 -6.83
CA LEU A 102 -0.49 21.78 -5.72
C LEU A 102 -0.72 23.22 -6.19
N GLU A 103 0.11 23.76 -7.08
CA GLU A 103 -0.07 25.08 -7.67
C GLU A 103 -1.38 25.19 -8.47
N LYS A 104 -1.70 24.16 -9.26
CA LYS A 104 -2.92 24.07 -10.07
C LYS A 104 -4.15 23.68 -9.26
N GLN A 105 -4.01 23.47 -7.94
CA GLN A 105 -5.11 23.06 -7.07
C GLN A 105 -5.83 21.78 -7.55
N ILE A 106 -5.07 20.81 -8.04
CA ILE A 106 -5.61 19.56 -8.56
C ILE A 106 -6.22 18.73 -7.40
N TYR A 107 -7.45 18.28 -7.57
CA TYR A 107 -8.12 17.36 -6.66
C TYR A 107 -8.01 15.91 -7.10
N THR A 108 -8.03 15.68 -8.41
CA THR A 108 -7.98 14.35 -8.99
C THR A 108 -7.11 14.29 -10.23
N MET A 109 -6.53 13.13 -10.51
CA MET A 109 -5.70 12.97 -11.72
C MET A 109 -6.49 13.13 -13.03
N PRO A 110 -7.75 12.68 -13.14
CA PRO A 110 -8.59 13.03 -14.29
C PRO A 110 -8.75 14.54 -14.51
N GLN A 111 -8.90 15.32 -13.43
CA GLN A 111 -8.98 16.80 -13.52
C GLN A 111 -7.68 17.41 -14.08
N PHE A 112 -6.52 16.85 -13.74
CA PHE A 112 -5.25 17.29 -14.34
C PHE A 112 -5.24 17.10 -15.85
N LEU A 113 -5.75 15.97 -16.34
CA LEU A 113 -5.85 15.71 -17.77
C LEU A 113 -6.90 16.57 -18.46
N GLU A 114 -8.00 16.90 -17.78
CA GLU A 114 -9.00 17.84 -18.28
C GLU A 114 -8.39 19.24 -18.53
N GLN A 115 -7.61 19.73 -17.58
CA GLN A 115 -6.92 21.03 -17.71
C GLN A 115 -5.84 21.02 -18.80
N ARG A 116 -5.21 19.86 -19.06
CA ARG A 116 -4.10 19.73 -20.01
C ARG A 116 -4.57 19.44 -21.44
N PHE A 117 -5.66 18.72 -21.59
CA PHE A 117 -6.21 18.26 -22.86
C PHE A 117 -7.68 18.73 -23.01
N ASP A 118 -8.64 17.85 -22.63
CA ASP A 118 -10.07 18.16 -22.64
C ASP A 118 -10.86 17.21 -21.71
N ILE A 119 -12.17 17.50 -21.57
CA ILE A 119 -13.09 16.70 -20.74
C ILE A 119 -13.22 15.26 -21.23
N ARG A 120 -13.06 14.97 -22.51
CA ARG A 120 -13.21 13.61 -23.06
C ARG A 120 -12.09 12.71 -22.57
N VAL A 121 -10.85 13.21 -22.56
CA VAL A 121 -9.69 12.49 -22.03
C VAL A 121 -9.87 12.22 -20.53
N SER A 122 -10.35 13.20 -19.78
CA SER A 122 -10.66 13.06 -18.35
C SER A 122 -11.71 11.96 -18.11
N LEU A 123 -12.81 11.96 -18.88
CA LEU A 123 -13.86 10.95 -18.75
C LEU A 123 -13.37 9.54 -19.07
N VAL A 124 -12.62 9.37 -20.17
CA VAL A 124 -12.06 8.07 -20.55
C VAL A 124 -11.15 7.53 -19.44
N LEU A 125 -10.27 8.38 -18.91
CA LEU A 125 -9.38 7.97 -17.80
C LEU A 125 -10.16 7.66 -16.53
N SER A 126 -11.21 8.43 -16.22
CA SER A 126 -12.07 8.18 -15.05
C SER A 126 -12.75 6.82 -15.12
N PHE A 127 -13.33 6.48 -16.26
CA PHE A 127 -13.95 5.17 -16.47
C PHE A 127 -12.92 4.04 -16.45
N PHE A 128 -11.76 4.23 -17.05
CA PHE A 128 -10.66 3.28 -17.01
C PHE A 128 -10.22 3.00 -15.57
N TRP A 129 -9.92 4.03 -14.77
CA TRP A 129 -9.53 3.86 -13.38
C TRP A 129 -10.64 3.28 -12.50
N LEU A 130 -11.89 3.67 -12.73
CA LEU A 130 -13.02 3.07 -12.02
C LEU A 130 -13.10 1.56 -12.27
N ALA A 131 -12.96 1.14 -13.53
CA ALA A 131 -12.93 -0.27 -13.88
C ALA A 131 -11.73 -1.00 -13.24
N VAL A 132 -10.53 -0.42 -13.28
CA VAL A 132 -9.33 -0.99 -12.65
C VAL A 132 -9.52 -1.11 -11.13
N TYR A 133 -10.05 -0.08 -10.46
CA TYR A 133 -10.25 -0.13 -9.01
C TYR A 133 -11.28 -1.17 -8.60
N VAL A 134 -12.40 -1.28 -9.31
CA VAL A 134 -13.47 -2.23 -8.96
C VAL A 134 -13.10 -3.67 -9.32
N PHE A 135 -12.70 -3.90 -10.58
CA PHE A 135 -12.53 -5.26 -11.09
C PHE A 135 -11.14 -5.86 -10.84
N ILE A 136 -10.12 -5.05 -10.61
CA ILE A 136 -8.76 -5.52 -10.38
C ILE A 136 -8.35 -5.29 -8.93
N ASN A 137 -8.16 -4.03 -8.52
CA ASN A 137 -7.56 -3.73 -7.23
C ASN A 137 -8.41 -4.20 -6.03
N LEU A 138 -9.69 -3.82 -6.01
CA LEU A 138 -10.57 -4.19 -4.90
C LEU A 138 -10.76 -5.71 -4.83
N THR A 139 -10.96 -6.34 -5.99
CA THR A 139 -11.11 -7.80 -6.09
C THR A 139 -9.86 -8.53 -5.61
N SER A 140 -8.68 -8.10 -6.05
CA SER A 140 -7.39 -8.69 -5.67
C SER A 140 -7.13 -8.54 -4.17
N VAL A 141 -7.27 -7.35 -3.63
CA VAL A 141 -7.03 -7.07 -2.20
C VAL A 141 -8.00 -7.84 -1.31
N LEU A 142 -9.29 -7.85 -1.63
CA LEU A 142 -10.30 -8.60 -0.87
C LEU A 142 -10.07 -10.11 -0.95
N TRP A 143 -9.75 -10.62 -2.14
CA TRP A 143 -9.47 -12.05 -2.33
C TRP A 143 -8.27 -12.51 -1.52
N LEU A 144 -7.13 -11.85 -1.67
CA LEU A 144 -5.90 -12.19 -0.94
C LEU A 144 -6.05 -11.98 0.57
N GLY A 145 -6.71 -10.90 0.98
CA GLY A 145 -7.02 -10.67 2.39
C GLY A 145 -7.92 -11.74 2.99
N SER A 146 -8.96 -12.15 2.25
CA SER A 146 -9.84 -13.24 2.66
C SER A 146 -9.12 -14.59 2.71
N LEU A 147 -8.21 -14.86 1.76
CA LEU A 147 -7.37 -16.05 1.76
C LEU A 147 -6.50 -16.12 3.03
N ALA A 148 -5.90 -14.99 3.43
CA ALA A 148 -5.14 -14.91 4.67
C ALA A 148 -6.00 -15.20 5.90
N ILE A 149 -7.19 -14.58 6.00
CA ILE A 149 -8.14 -14.82 7.10
C ILE A 149 -8.55 -16.28 7.12
N SER A 150 -8.95 -16.82 5.97
CA SER A 150 -9.36 -18.22 5.86
C SER A 150 -8.26 -19.19 6.29
N SER A 151 -7.02 -18.95 5.86
CA SER A 151 -5.86 -19.78 6.23
C SER A 151 -5.56 -19.77 7.73
N LEU A 152 -5.76 -18.64 8.40
CA LEU A 152 -5.47 -18.47 9.82
C LEU A 152 -6.63 -18.90 10.73
N THR A 153 -7.87 -18.63 10.32
CA THR A 153 -9.05 -18.81 11.18
C THR A 153 -9.87 -20.05 10.83
N GLY A 154 -9.73 -20.57 9.61
CA GLY A 154 -10.61 -21.61 9.06
C GLY A 154 -11.98 -21.10 8.63
N LEU A 155 -12.20 -19.77 8.59
CA LEU A 155 -13.44 -19.19 8.05
C LEU A 155 -13.57 -19.47 6.56
N ASP A 156 -14.80 -19.61 6.10
CA ASP A 156 -15.08 -19.66 4.67
C ASP A 156 -14.59 -18.41 3.94
N LEU A 157 -14.09 -18.59 2.73
CA LEU A 157 -13.50 -17.51 1.92
C LEU A 157 -14.48 -16.36 1.67
N PHE A 158 -15.75 -16.71 1.38
CA PHE A 158 -16.78 -15.70 1.14
C PHE A 158 -17.14 -14.91 2.41
N ALA A 159 -17.17 -15.58 3.55
CA ALA A 159 -17.36 -14.92 4.85
C ALA A 159 -16.21 -13.95 5.15
N GLY A 160 -14.96 -14.33 4.85
CA GLY A 160 -13.80 -13.46 4.98
C GLY A 160 -13.89 -12.23 4.06
N LEU A 161 -14.32 -12.41 2.81
CA LEU A 161 -14.57 -11.31 1.87
C LEU A 161 -15.60 -10.30 2.40
N LEU A 162 -16.73 -10.80 2.86
CA LEU A 162 -17.79 -9.95 3.43
C LEU A 162 -17.31 -9.20 4.69
N LEU A 163 -16.59 -9.89 5.57
CA LEU A 163 -16.03 -9.28 6.78
C LEU A 163 -15.12 -8.10 6.44
N LEU A 164 -14.17 -8.29 5.51
CA LEU A 164 -13.25 -7.26 5.08
C LEU A 164 -13.97 -6.10 4.39
N ALA A 165 -14.90 -6.39 3.50
CA ALA A 165 -15.67 -5.36 2.80
C ALA A 165 -16.49 -4.51 3.77
N LEU A 166 -17.23 -5.15 4.69
CA LEU A 166 -18.04 -4.45 5.68
C LEU A 166 -17.19 -3.63 6.66
N LEU A 167 -16.07 -4.17 7.12
CA LEU A 167 -15.13 -3.45 7.99
C LEU A 167 -14.58 -2.21 7.29
N SER A 168 -14.14 -2.35 6.04
CA SER A 168 -13.62 -1.24 5.23
C SER A 168 -14.67 -0.17 5.01
N LEU A 169 -15.90 -0.53 4.70
CA LEU A 169 -17.01 0.40 4.56
C LEU A 169 -17.30 1.13 5.88
N ALA A 170 -17.29 0.41 7.00
CA ALA A 170 -17.65 0.98 8.30
C ALA A 170 -16.76 2.14 8.75
N TYR A 171 -15.45 2.12 8.41
CA TYR A 171 -14.58 3.24 8.81
C TYR A 171 -14.35 4.27 7.71
N SER A 172 -14.50 3.92 6.42
CA SER A 172 -14.19 4.84 5.31
C SER A 172 -15.35 5.79 4.95
N LEU A 173 -16.61 5.34 5.06
CA LEU A 173 -17.77 6.13 4.63
C LEU A 173 -17.91 7.48 5.32
N TRP A 174 -17.62 7.56 6.62
CA TRP A 174 -17.77 8.80 7.39
C TRP A 174 -16.48 9.59 7.57
N GLY A 175 -15.34 8.94 7.36
CA GLY A 175 -14.05 9.47 7.78
C GLY A 175 -13.36 10.39 6.77
N GLY A 176 -13.51 10.12 5.49
CA GLY A 176 -12.73 10.76 4.44
C GLY A 176 -11.22 10.51 4.58
N LEU A 177 -10.43 11.25 3.80
CA LEU A 177 -8.96 11.07 3.75
C LEU A 177 -8.28 11.28 5.10
N LYS A 178 -8.76 12.23 5.92
CA LYS A 178 -8.15 12.53 7.22
C LYS A 178 -8.23 11.37 8.19
N ALA A 179 -9.38 10.71 8.25
CA ALA A 179 -9.57 9.54 9.11
C ALA A 179 -8.71 8.36 8.62
N VAL A 180 -8.70 8.11 7.31
CA VAL A 180 -7.87 7.07 6.70
C VAL A 180 -6.39 7.31 7.02
N ALA A 181 -5.87 8.51 6.76
CA ALA A 181 -4.46 8.82 7.03
C ALA A 181 -4.07 8.66 8.51
N MET A 182 -4.97 8.97 9.43
CA MET A 182 -4.69 8.80 10.86
C MET A 182 -4.76 7.34 11.33
N THR A 183 -5.65 6.53 10.75
CA THR A 183 -5.68 5.09 11.02
C THR A 183 -4.50 4.37 10.36
N ASP A 184 -4.06 4.82 9.19
CA ASP A 184 -2.90 4.30 8.47
C ASP A 184 -1.61 4.34 9.31
N ILE A 185 -1.45 5.36 10.18
CA ILE A 185 -0.29 5.46 11.07
C ILE A 185 -0.19 4.25 11.99
N ILE A 186 -1.31 3.84 12.61
CA ILE A 186 -1.35 2.66 13.47
C ILE A 186 -1.07 1.41 12.66
N GLN A 187 -1.64 1.32 11.48
CA GLN A 187 -1.47 0.16 10.59
C GLN A 187 -0.01 0.01 10.15
N VAL A 188 0.67 1.09 9.78
CA VAL A 188 2.09 1.07 9.41
C VAL A 188 2.97 0.60 10.56
N VAL A 189 2.73 1.08 11.77
CA VAL A 189 3.46 0.62 12.96
C VAL A 189 3.30 -0.89 13.13
N LEU A 190 2.06 -1.40 13.04
CA LEU A 190 1.79 -2.83 13.16
C LEU A 190 2.40 -3.64 12.01
N LEU A 191 2.37 -3.12 10.77
CA LEU A 191 3.00 -3.75 9.60
C LEU A 191 4.51 -3.88 9.76
N ILE A 192 5.18 -2.81 10.20
CA ILE A 192 6.63 -2.82 10.40
C ILE A 192 7.00 -3.81 11.51
N PHE A 193 6.39 -3.70 12.68
CA PHE A 193 6.68 -4.61 13.80
C PHE A 193 6.32 -6.05 13.48
N GLY A 194 5.18 -6.30 12.83
CA GLY A 194 4.76 -7.62 12.41
C GLY A 194 5.73 -8.24 11.41
N GLY A 195 6.10 -7.50 10.36
CA GLY A 195 7.04 -7.96 9.34
C GLY A 195 8.42 -8.27 9.91
N LEU A 196 8.96 -7.38 10.75
CA LEU A 196 10.25 -7.60 11.44
C LEU A 196 10.19 -8.80 12.39
N SER A 197 9.08 -8.96 13.13
CA SER A 197 8.90 -10.10 14.04
C SER A 197 8.84 -11.42 13.30
N VAL A 198 8.09 -11.50 12.20
CA VAL A 198 8.02 -12.71 11.37
C VAL A 198 9.39 -13.05 10.78
N SER A 199 10.11 -12.05 10.25
CA SER A 199 11.46 -12.23 9.72
C SER A 199 12.43 -12.72 10.81
N TYR A 200 12.37 -12.12 12.01
CA TYR A 200 13.17 -12.54 13.15
C TYR A 200 12.90 -14.00 13.54
N ILE A 201 11.62 -14.35 13.71
CA ILE A 201 11.23 -15.71 14.12
C ILE A 201 11.66 -16.73 13.07
N ALA A 202 11.43 -16.45 11.78
CA ALA A 202 11.78 -17.35 10.69
C ALA A 202 13.30 -17.60 10.64
N LEU A 203 14.12 -16.55 10.66
CA LEU A 203 15.58 -16.68 10.60
C LEU A 203 16.14 -17.35 11.86
N ASN A 204 15.59 -17.02 13.03
CA ASN A 204 16.00 -17.67 14.29
C ASN A 204 15.63 -19.16 14.30
N GLN A 205 14.49 -19.54 13.74
CA GLN A 205 14.08 -20.93 13.61
C GLN A 205 14.99 -21.72 12.65
N ILE A 206 15.35 -21.10 11.51
CA ILE A 206 16.29 -21.70 10.54
C ILE A 206 17.64 -21.98 11.21
N SER A 207 18.13 -21.07 12.04
CA SER A 207 19.40 -21.23 12.76
C SER A 207 19.35 -22.20 13.96
N GLY A 208 18.20 -22.81 14.25
CA GLY A 208 18.01 -23.60 15.45
C GLY A 208 18.12 -22.83 16.76
N GLY A 209 17.80 -21.53 16.75
CA GLY A 209 17.88 -20.62 17.89
C GLY A 209 19.24 -19.91 18.03
N ALA A 210 20.15 -20.03 17.08
CA ALA A 210 21.47 -19.39 17.11
C ALA A 210 21.46 -17.91 16.65
N GLY A 211 20.28 -17.32 16.42
CA GLY A 211 20.07 -15.92 16.08
C GLY A 211 19.93 -15.63 14.59
N ILE A 212 19.46 -14.41 14.29
CA ILE A 212 19.05 -13.99 12.93
C ILE A 212 20.21 -13.98 11.93
N PHE A 213 21.41 -13.58 12.34
CA PHE A 213 22.57 -13.52 11.44
C PHE A 213 23.03 -14.91 11.01
N ASN A 214 22.98 -15.87 11.93
CA ASN A 214 23.27 -17.26 11.60
C ASN A 214 22.21 -17.85 10.67
N GLY A 215 20.93 -17.56 10.90
CA GLY A 215 19.86 -17.96 10.02
C GLY A 215 20.01 -17.38 8.61
N LEU A 216 20.30 -16.09 8.50
CA LEU A 216 20.53 -15.44 7.22
C LEU A 216 21.73 -16.04 6.48
N ASN A 217 22.82 -16.29 7.19
CA ASN A 217 24.00 -16.92 6.60
C ASN A 217 23.70 -18.35 6.11
N GLN A 218 22.92 -19.12 6.86
CA GLN A 218 22.50 -20.46 6.42
C GLN A 218 21.64 -20.40 5.15
N VAL A 219 20.66 -19.48 5.09
CA VAL A 219 19.84 -19.28 3.87
C VAL A 219 20.71 -18.89 2.70
N TYR A 220 21.67 -17.97 2.91
CA TYR A 220 22.60 -17.56 1.86
C TYR A 220 23.47 -18.70 1.33
N GLN A 221 23.97 -19.57 2.22
CA GLN A 221 24.79 -20.72 1.84
C GLN A 221 23.99 -21.80 1.10
N LEU A 222 22.72 -21.99 1.49
CA LEU A 222 21.85 -23.03 0.89
C LEU A 222 21.24 -22.59 -0.45
N LEU A 223 20.96 -21.31 -0.62
CA LEU A 223 20.21 -20.76 -1.74
C LEU A 223 20.85 -19.43 -2.23
N PRO A 224 22.13 -19.42 -2.60
CA PRO A 224 22.83 -18.17 -2.97
C PRO A 224 22.16 -17.45 -4.15
N GLU A 225 21.60 -18.20 -5.09
CA GLU A 225 20.89 -17.67 -6.26
C GLU A 225 19.62 -16.87 -5.92
N LYS A 226 19.06 -17.08 -4.72
CA LYS A 226 17.90 -16.29 -4.24
C LYS A 226 18.27 -14.90 -3.74
N PHE A 227 19.56 -14.61 -3.59
CA PHE A 227 20.06 -13.28 -3.19
C PHE A 227 20.42 -12.39 -4.38
N ASP A 228 20.32 -12.92 -5.59
CA ASP A 228 20.51 -12.11 -6.80
C ASP A 228 19.41 -11.04 -6.90
N MET A 229 19.82 -9.77 -6.91
CA MET A 229 18.91 -8.64 -7.05
C MET A 229 18.46 -8.42 -8.51
N ILE A 230 19.23 -8.91 -9.46
CA ILE A 230 18.94 -8.85 -10.90
C ILE A 230 19.19 -10.24 -11.47
N LEU A 231 18.16 -10.86 -12.03
CA LEU A 231 18.28 -12.20 -12.56
C LEU A 231 19.09 -12.21 -13.86
N SER A 232 19.96 -13.20 -13.98
CA SER A 232 20.65 -13.54 -15.23
C SER A 232 19.73 -14.32 -16.17
N THR A 233 20.07 -14.32 -17.47
CA THR A 233 19.33 -15.05 -18.50
C THR A 233 19.26 -16.56 -18.26
N ASP A 234 20.21 -17.10 -17.50
CA ASP A 234 20.31 -18.53 -17.19
C ASP A 234 19.43 -18.94 -16.01
N ASN A 235 18.91 -17.95 -15.24
CA ASN A 235 18.02 -18.22 -14.12
C ASN A 235 16.64 -18.67 -14.64
N PRO A 236 16.09 -19.79 -14.16
CA PRO A 236 14.77 -20.27 -14.60
C PRO A 236 13.63 -19.25 -14.42
N ALA A 237 13.70 -18.40 -13.39
CA ALA A 237 12.73 -17.36 -13.09
C ALA A 237 12.88 -16.09 -13.95
N TYR A 238 13.89 -16.03 -14.83
CA TYR A 238 14.12 -14.89 -15.72
C TYR A 238 12.91 -14.59 -16.63
N LYS A 239 12.14 -15.62 -16.99
CA LYS A 239 10.92 -15.45 -17.82
C LYS A 239 9.84 -14.68 -17.09
N ASP A 240 9.76 -14.86 -15.78
CA ASP A 240 8.73 -14.25 -14.93
C ASP A 240 9.16 -12.84 -14.49
N LEU A 241 10.47 -12.61 -14.34
CA LEU A 241 11.05 -11.37 -13.93
C LEU A 241 12.28 -11.02 -14.79
N PRO A 242 12.10 -10.48 -16.01
CA PRO A 242 13.17 -10.26 -16.97
C PRO A 242 14.15 -9.17 -16.56
N GLY A 243 15.11 -9.44 -15.76
CA GLY A 243 16.31 -8.71 -15.36
C GLY A 243 16.45 -7.23 -15.78
N VAL A 244 17.63 -6.88 -16.29
CA VAL A 244 18.03 -5.49 -16.59
C VAL A 244 17.12 -4.77 -17.59
N TRP A 245 16.60 -5.46 -18.59
CA TRP A 245 15.82 -4.83 -19.65
C TRP A 245 14.50 -4.25 -19.18
N VAL A 246 13.85 -4.90 -18.21
CA VAL A 246 12.63 -4.36 -17.59
C VAL A 246 12.96 -3.20 -16.68
N LEU A 247 14.06 -3.28 -15.92
CA LEU A 247 14.52 -2.20 -15.03
C LEU A 247 14.89 -0.92 -15.78
N ILE A 248 15.46 -1.02 -16.99
CA ILE A 248 15.78 0.15 -17.82
C ILE A 248 14.56 0.65 -18.60
N GLY A 249 13.65 -0.25 -18.99
CA GLY A 249 12.55 0.02 -19.92
C GLY A 249 11.17 0.16 -19.27
N GLY A 250 10.34 -0.86 -19.46
CA GLY A 250 8.90 -0.80 -19.18
C GLY A 250 8.49 -0.55 -17.73
N LEU A 251 9.33 -0.89 -16.76
CA LEU A 251 9.06 -0.69 -15.34
C LEU A 251 8.78 0.79 -14.99
N TRP A 252 9.44 1.72 -15.65
CA TRP A 252 9.25 3.16 -15.43
C TRP A 252 7.85 3.63 -15.79
N ILE A 253 7.23 3.04 -16.81
CA ILE A 253 5.83 3.33 -17.16
C ILE A 253 4.92 2.93 -15.99
N ALA A 254 5.13 1.74 -15.43
CA ALA A 254 4.37 1.27 -14.27
C ALA A 254 4.60 2.14 -13.03
N HIS A 255 5.86 2.49 -12.73
CA HIS A 255 6.19 3.34 -11.60
C HIS A 255 5.56 4.74 -11.68
N PHE A 256 5.67 5.42 -12.83
CA PHE A 256 5.06 6.73 -12.99
C PHE A 256 3.53 6.67 -13.01
N ALA A 257 2.94 5.64 -13.63
CA ALA A 257 1.51 5.45 -13.60
C ALA A 257 0.99 5.23 -12.17
N TYR A 258 1.68 4.39 -11.39
CA TYR A 258 1.28 4.07 -10.02
C TYR A 258 1.55 5.22 -9.04
N TRP A 259 2.77 5.73 -8.98
CA TRP A 259 3.16 6.74 -7.99
C TRP A 259 2.75 8.16 -8.36
N GLY A 260 2.53 8.43 -9.65
CA GLY A 260 2.25 9.77 -10.16
C GLY A 260 0.81 10.03 -10.57
N PHE A 261 0.13 9.03 -11.09
CA PHE A 261 -1.20 9.21 -11.70
C PHE A 261 -2.28 8.32 -11.10
N ASN A 262 -1.94 7.46 -10.15
CA ASN A 262 -2.92 6.69 -9.43
C ASN A 262 -3.55 7.54 -8.32
N GLN A 263 -4.88 7.73 -8.38
CA GLN A 263 -5.62 8.63 -7.51
C GLN A 263 -5.45 8.31 -6.03
N TYR A 264 -5.61 7.05 -5.61
CA TYR A 264 -5.56 6.71 -4.19
C TYR A 264 -4.17 6.85 -3.56
N ILE A 265 -3.12 6.90 -4.37
CA ILE A 265 -1.75 7.18 -3.94
C ILE A 265 -1.51 8.70 -3.89
N THR A 266 -1.72 9.40 -5.00
CA THR A 266 -1.40 10.83 -5.12
C THR A 266 -2.26 11.71 -4.23
N GLN A 267 -3.51 11.33 -3.96
CA GLN A 267 -4.44 12.05 -3.11
C GLN A 267 -3.88 12.34 -1.70
N ARG A 268 -3.05 11.45 -1.17
CA ARG A 268 -2.40 11.64 0.14
C ARG A 268 -1.44 12.83 0.14
N ALA A 269 -0.62 12.92 -0.89
CA ALA A 269 0.31 14.04 -1.07
C ALA A 269 -0.42 15.35 -1.37
N LEU A 270 -1.55 15.29 -2.12
CA LEU A 270 -2.39 16.46 -2.39
C LEU A 270 -3.10 16.98 -1.13
N GLY A 271 -3.27 16.15 -0.10
CA GLY A 271 -3.79 16.52 1.22
C GLY A 271 -2.78 17.23 2.14
N ALA A 272 -1.57 17.49 1.67
CA ALA A 272 -0.52 18.13 2.44
C ALA A 272 -0.86 19.58 2.80
N LYS A 273 -0.46 20.02 4.00
CA LYS A 273 -0.64 21.42 4.43
C LYS A 273 0.25 22.44 3.69
N SER A 274 1.31 21.98 3.04
CA SER A 274 2.18 22.81 2.21
C SER A 274 3.05 21.96 1.29
N LEU A 275 3.63 22.56 0.23
CA LEU A 275 4.55 21.90 -0.67
C LEU A 275 5.77 21.27 0.04
N PRO A 276 6.47 21.98 0.97
CA PRO A 276 7.58 21.36 1.71
C PRO A 276 7.15 20.14 2.54
N GLU A 277 5.94 20.11 3.08
CA GLU A 277 5.42 18.93 3.80
C GLU A 277 5.11 17.77 2.87
N ALA A 278 4.65 18.07 1.66
CA ALA A 278 4.38 17.05 0.66
C ALA A 278 5.65 16.43 0.04
N GLN A 279 6.75 17.19 0.02
CA GLN A 279 8.03 16.77 -0.57
C GLN A 279 8.97 16.04 0.39
N LYS A 280 8.74 16.13 1.71
CA LYS A 280 9.50 15.39 2.74
C LYS A 280 9.11 13.93 2.78
#